data_ff393ac66ecae0a2d9072e94c5c30a8a
#
_entry.id   ff393ac66ecae0a2d9072e94c5c30a8a
#
_cell.length_a   1.000
_cell.length_b   1.000
_cell.length_c   1.000
_cell.angle_alpha   90.00
_cell.angle_beta   90.00
_cell.angle_gamma   90.00
#
_symmetry.space_group_name_H-M   'P 1'
#
loop_
_entity.id
_entity.type
_entity.pdbx_description
1 polymer ?
#
loop_
_entity_poly.entity_id
_entity_poly.type
_entity_poly.pdbx_seq_one_letter_code
_entity_poly.pdbx_strand_id
1 'polypeptide(L)'
;SQWTYRQDIRNEEQLWKNFKYILEQNNKAKLNDTPLSESEFAKVKNDLSHASFYDAGKWLVGENGKVYVHVQRGNETLHLVVMNNEHIAGGTSVYEVINQYQAFKTEENDERDRRFDVTLLINGIPMIHIELKNKEHSYMDGYRQIKKYIAEGKFRGLFSNIQMFVVSNAVDTKYFSAARDTELNKKFITGWIDEKNYPVCDYMDFAKAVLKIPEAHEMVTKYTVLDNDKKKLLILRPYQIHAIKAMRNASKQGKSGFIWHTTGSGKTMTSYKATRNLLMDIPSIEKTVFLIDRKDLDMQTKMAFQSYADNDTIDVDDTDYVDTLIKRMTDGNRQMIVTTRQKMQTMISNRLKEGTKEYQIIKNLRVAFVVDECHRAVTPETKRKLEQFFNNSLWYGFTDRKSTRLNSSH
;
A
#
# COMPACT_ATOMS: atom_id res chain seq x y z
N SER A 1 -5.25 -24.59 -0.31
CA SER A 1 -4.62 -23.25 -0.56
C SER A 1 -5.61 -22.41 -1.35
N GLN A 2 -5.56 -21.13 -1.13
CA GLN A 2 -6.43 -20.16 -1.85
C GLN A 2 -5.87 -19.81 -3.24
N TRP A 3 -4.70 -20.34 -3.60
CA TRP A 3 -4.05 -20.16 -4.88
C TRP A 3 -4.36 -21.33 -5.80
N THR A 4 -4.79 -21.05 -7.02
CA THR A 4 -4.99 -22.06 -8.07
C THR A 4 -3.70 -22.23 -8.86
N TYR A 5 -3.13 -23.43 -8.88
CA TYR A 5 -1.96 -23.71 -9.67
C TYR A 5 -2.32 -23.86 -11.16
N ARG A 6 -1.61 -23.06 -12.00
CA ARG A 6 -1.82 -23.00 -13.45
C ARG A 6 -0.59 -23.59 -14.16
N GLN A 7 -0.65 -24.90 -14.36
CA GLN A 7 0.41 -25.64 -15.07
C GLN A 7 0.48 -25.30 -16.56
N ASP A 8 -0.60 -24.80 -17.12
CA ASP A 8 -0.78 -24.47 -18.53
C ASP A 8 -0.19 -23.12 -18.95
N ILE A 9 0.18 -22.25 -17.99
CA ILE A 9 0.75 -20.93 -18.28
C ILE A 9 2.28 -20.98 -18.15
N ARG A 10 2.97 -21.03 -19.31
CA ARG A 10 4.42 -21.17 -19.37
C ARG A 10 5.12 -20.09 -20.19
N ASN A 11 4.38 -19.30 -20.96
CA ASN A 11 4.92 -18.28 -21.86
C ASN A 11 3.99 -17.05 -21.91
N GLU A 12 4.44 -16.03 -22.63
CA GLU A 12 3.77 -14.74 -22.71
C GLU A 12 2.39 -14.83 -23.37
N GLU A 13 2.23 -15.61 -24.42
CA GLU A 13 0.96 -15.77 -25.13
C GLU A 13 -0.12 -16.35 -24.19
N GLN A 14 0.23 -17.43 -23.49
CA GLN A 14 -0.68 -18.09 -22.53
C GLN A 14 -1.03 -17.16 -21.36
N LEU A 15 -0.07 -16.37 -20.87
CA LEU A 15 -0.31 -15.42 -19.79
C LEU A 15 -1.27 -14.31 -20.22
N TRP A 16 -1.07 -13.70 -21.40
CA TRP A 16 -1.98 -12.69 -21.93
C TRP A 16 -3.37 -13.23 -22.22
N LYS A 17 -3.46 -14.46 -22.73
CA LYS A 17 -4.75 -15.15 -22.96
C LYS A 17 -5.50 -15.35 -21.64
N ASN A 18 -4.82 -15.79 -20.60
CA ASN A 18 -5.39 -15.92 -19.27
C ASN A 18 -5.89 -14.59 -18.72
N PHE A 19 -5.07 -13.54 -18.79
CA PHE A 19 -5.45 -12.20 -18.35
C PHE A 19 -6.68 -11.66 -19.12
N LYS A 20 -6.69 -11.80 -20.47
CA LYS A 20 -7.84 -11.39 -21.29
C LYS A 20 -9.12 -12.06 -20.82
N TYR A 21 -9.08 -13.37 -20.64
CA TYR A 21 -10.21 -14.14 -20.15
C TYR A 21 -10.73 -13.64 -18.80
N ILE A 22 -9.86 -13.44 -17.82
CA ILE A 22 -10.24 -12.96 -16.48
C ILE A 22 -10.82 -11.54 -16.57
N LEU A 23 -10.19 -10.65 -17.33
CA LEU A 23 -10.65 -9.27 -17.53
C LEU A 23 -12.08 -9.25 -18.12
N GLU A 24 -12.33 -10.06 -19.14
CA GLU A 24 -13.63 -10.17 -19.79
C GLU A 24 -14.69 -10.75 -18.83
N GLN A 25 -14.36 -11.79 -18.07
CA GLN A 25 -15.28 -12.37 -17.08
C GLN A 25 -15.65 -11.37 -15.98
N ASN A 26 -14.67 -10.64 -15.44
CA ASN A 26 -14.91 -9.65 -14.40
C ASN A 26 -15.70 -8.42 -14.89
N ASN A 27 -15.75 -8.18 -16.20
CA ASN A 27 -16.43 -7.03 -16.79
C ASN A 27 -17.54 -7.41 -17.77
N LYS A 28 -18.06 -8.62 -17.67
CA LYS A 28 -19.05 -9.18 -18.61
C LYS A 28 -20.25 -8.26 -18.87
N ALA A 29 -20.81 -7.70 -17.80
CA ALA A 29 -21.92 -6.77 -17.92
C ALA A 29 -21.56 -5.47 -18.66
N LYS A 30 -20.35 -4.91 -18.41
CA LYS A 30 -19.89 -3.71 -19.10
C LYS A 30 -19.53 -3.95 -20.57
N LEU A 31 -19.12 -5.15 -20.88
CA LEU A 31 -18.81 -5.58 -22.25
C LEU A 31 -20.07 -6.00 -23.03
N ASN A 32 -21.26 -6.02 -22.41
CA ASN A 32 -22.49 -6.51 -23.00
C ASN A 32 -22.32 -7.89 -23.65
N ASP A 33 -21.65 -8.81 -22.93
CA ASP A 33 -21.27 -10.14 -23.38
C ASP A 33 -20.45 -10.20 -24.69
N THR A 34 -19.94 -9.06 -25.16
CA THR A 34 -19.10 -8.97 -26.36
C THR A 34 -17.62 -8.95 -25.99
N PRO A 35 -16.81 -9.96 -26.37
CA PRO A 35 -15.38 -9.99 -26.08
C PRO A 35 -14.63 -8.78 -26.65
N LEU A 36 -13.46 -8.49 -26.07
CA LEU A 36 -12.56 -7.47 -26.60
C LEU A 36 -12.03 -7.87 -27.97
N SER A 37 -12.11 -6.96 -28.93
CA SER A 37 -11.48 -7.11 -30.23
C SER A 37 -9.95 -7.14 -30.10
N GLU A 38 -9.25 -7.60 -31.12
CA GLU A 38 -7.77 -7.63 -31.12
C GLU A 38 -7.16 -6.21 -30.98
N SER A 39 -7.78 -5.20 -31.59
CA SER A 39 -7.32 -3.81 -31.48
C SER A 39 -7.55 -3.23 -30.09
N GLU A 40 -8.71 -3.50 -29.48
CA GLU A 40 -9.03 -3.10 -28.09
C GLU A 40 -8.06 -3.76 -27.11
N PHE A 41 -7.80 -5.05 -27.28
CA PHE A 41 -6.90 -5.79 -26.42
C PHE A 41 -5.43 -5.41 -26.62
N ALA A 42 -5.00 -5.04 -27.83
CA ALA A 42 -3.66 -4.51 -28.11
C ALA A 42 -3.42 -3.21 -27.31
N LYS A 43 -4.43 -2.33 -27.22
CA LYS A 43 -4.34 -1.14 -26.36
C LYS A 43 -4.20 -1.51 -24.89
N VAL A 44 -4.99 -2.44 -24.39
CA VAL A 44 -4.88 -2.93 -23.00
C VAL A 44 -3.48 -3.50 -22.72
N LYS A 45 -2.87 -4.23 -23.66
CA LYS A 45 -1.50 -4.72 -23.52
C LYS A 45 -0.49 -3.58 -23.37
N ASN A 46 -0.64 -2.52 -24.17
CA ASN A 46 0.23 -1.35 -24.10
C ASN A 46 0.08 -0.61 -22.75
N ASP A 47 -1.17 -0.41 -22.29
CA ASP A 47 -1.45 0.28 -21.04
C ASP A 47 -0.90 -0.47 -19.81
N LEU A 48 -0.81 -1.82 -19.89
CA LEU A 48 -0.27 -2.69 -18.83
C LEU A 48 1.22 -2.97 -18.94
N SER A 49 1.88 -2.51 -19.99
CA SER A 49 3.33 -2.65 -20.19
C SER A 49 4.02 -1.38 -19.68
N HIS A 50 4.24 -1.32 -18.36
CA HIS A 50 4.80 -0.14 -17.72
C HIS A 50 6.30 0.01 -17.95
N ALA A 51 6.79 1.26 -18.02
CA ALA A 51 8.20 1.57 -18.18
C ALA A 51 9.04 1.27 -16.93
N SER A 52 8.40 1.22 -15.76
CA SER A 52 9.04 0.90 -14.50
C SER A 52 8.06 0.26 -13.51
N PHE A 53 8.59 -0.46 -12.52
CA PHE A 53 7.79 -0.98 -11.41
C PHE A 53 7.11 0.13 -10.58
N TYR A 54 7.71 1.31 -10.53
CA TYR A 54 7.11 2.49 -9.91
C TYR A 54 5.87 2.95 -10.67
N ASP A 55 5.93 3.01 -12.02
CA ASP A 55 4.77 3.39 -12.84
C ASP A 55 3.64 2.37 -12.72
N ALA A 56 3.98 1.08 -12.68
CA ALA A 56 3.01 0.03 -12.37
C ALA A 56 2.38 0.23 -10.98
N GLY A 57 3.19 0.56 -9.97
CA GLY A 57 2.71 0.88 -8.63
C GLY A 57 1.74 2.06 -8.60
N LYS A 58 2.01 3.13 -9.37
CA LYS A 58 1.09 4.27 -9.54
C LYS A 58 -0.25 3.83 -10.12
N TRP A 59 -0.22 3.06 -11.18
CA TRP A 59 -1.43 2.52 -11.79
C TRP A 59 -2.24 1.65 -10.82
N LEU A 60 -1.57 0.83 -10.00
CA LEU A 60 -2.19 -0.05 -8.99
C LEU A 60 -2.84 0.68 -7.82
N VAL A 61 -2.53 1.95 -7.58
CA VAL A 61 -3.26 2.78 -6.60
C VAL A 61 -4.74 2.84 -6.97
N GLY A 62 -5.03 3.00 -8.26
CA GLY A 62 -6.39 3.01 -8.79
C GLY A 62 -7.22 4.21 -8.35
N GLU A 63 -8.52 4.13 -8.58
CA GLU A 63 -9.51 5.13 -8.18
C GLU A 63 -10.51 4.48 -7.23
N ASN A 64 -10.70 5.04 -6.05
CA ASN A 64 -11.59 4.49 -5.02
C ASN A 64 -11.37 2.98 -4.78
N GLY A 65 -10.09 2.57 -4.66
CA GLY A 65 -9.70 1.20 -4.40
C GLY A 65 -9.87 0.23 -5.58
N LYS A 66 -10.26 0.71 -6.77
CA LYS A 66 -10.39 -0.08 -7.99
C LYS A 66 -9.39 0.37 -9.03
N VAL A 67 -8.76 -0.59 -9.68
CA VAL A 67 -7.80 -0.37 -10.76
C VAL A 67 -8.49 -0.64 -12.09
N TYR A 68 -8.34 0.27 -13.05
CA TYR A 68 -9.03 0.22 -14.33
C TYR A 68 -8.06 0.19 -15.51
N VAL A 69 -8.54 -0.36 -16.62
CA VAL A 69 -8.07 -0.07 -17.97
C VAL A 69 -9.20 0.56 -18.77
N HIS A 70 -8.85 1.43 -19.71
CA HIS A 70 -9.80 2.20 -20.51
C HIS A 70 -9.78 1.72 -21.94
N VAL A 71 -10.93 1.29 -22.45
CA VAL A 71 -11.08 0.79 -23.81
C VAL A 71 -12.09 1.63 -24.55
N GLN A 72 -11.72 2.15 -25.73
CA GLN A 72 -12.62 2.86 -26.60
C GLN A 72 -13.38 1.88 -27.46
N ARG A 73 -14.72 1.84 -27.34
CA ARG A 73 -15.63 1.05 -28.16
C ARG A 73 -16.65 1.94 -28.85
N GLY A 74 -16.42 2.22 -30.12
CA GLY A 74 -17.20 3.24 -30.85
C GLY A 74 -17.03 4.61 -30.22
N ASN A 75 -18.12 5.25 -29.80
CA ASN A 75 -18.13 6.57 -29.17
C ASN A 75 -18.06 6.51 -27.63
N GLU A 76 -18.00 5.32 -27.05
CA GLU A 76 -18.02 5.12 -25.60
C GLU A 76 -16.64 4.68 -25.09
N THR A 77 -16.25 5.21 -23.93
CA THR A 77 -15.06 4.75 -23.19
C THR A 77 -15.49 3.78 -22.10
N LEU A 78 -15.12 2.51 -22.22
CA LEU A 78 -15.38 1.48 -21.23
C LEU A 78 -14.28 1.50 -20.14
N HIS A 79 -14.70 1.61 -18.89
CA HIS A 79 -13.82 1.54 -17.71
C HIS A 79 -13.86 0.12 -17.15
N LEU A 80 -12.95 -0.74 -17.59
CA LEU A 80 -12.91 -2.15 -17.19
C LEU A 80 -12.13 -2.31 -15.89
N VAL A 81 -12.74 -2.93 -14.89
CA VAL A 81 -12.09 -3.21 -13.60
C VAL A 81 -11.10 -4.34 -13.77
N VAL A 82 -9.86 -4.07 -13.44
CA VAL A 82 -8.75 -5.05 -13.44
C VAL A 82 -8.56 -5.65 -12.05
N MET A 83 -8.63 -4.81 -11.01
CA MET A 83 -8.40 -5.23 -9.63
C MET A 83 -9.29 -4.44 -8.67
N ASN A 84 -9.74 -5.08 -7.60
CA ASN A 84 -10.49 -4.44 -6.53
C ASN A 84 -9.73 -4.62 -5.21
N ASN A 85 -9.15 -3.52 -4.72
CA ASN A 85 -8.34 -3.48 -3.50
C ASN A 85 -9.17 -3.19 -2.23
N GLU A 86 -10.46 -2.86 -2.37
CA GLU A 86 -11.36 -2.65 -1.22
C GLU A 86 -11.85 -3.97 -0.63
N HIS A 87 -12.21 -4.93 -1.51
CA HIS A 87 -12.81 -6.21 -1.13
C HIS A 87 -11.83 -7.37 -1.37
N ILE A 88 -10.65 -7.29 -0.79
CA ILE A 88 -9.66 -8.36 -0.87
C ILE A 88 -10.24 -9.63 -0.22
N ALA A 89 -10.12 -10.77 -0.92
CA ALA A 89 -10.71 -12.06 -0.55
C ALA A 89 -12.27 -12.11 -0.55
N GLY A 90 -12.93 -11.08 -1.07
CA GLY A 90 -14.42 -11.04 -1.20
C GLY A 90 -14.98 -11.79 -2.42
N GLY A 91 -14.20 -12.66 -3.07
CA GLY A 91 -14.66 -13.45 -4.22
C GLY A 91 -14.61 -12.73 -5.58
N THR A 92 -14.14 -11.49 -5.61
CA THR A 92 -14.02 -10.68 -6.84
C THR A 92 -12.64 -10.75 -7.49
N SER A 93 -11.71 -11.48 -6.89
CA SER A 93 -10.35 -11.63 -7.38
C SER A 93 -9.99 -13.10 -7.60
N VAL A 94 -9.31 -13.37 -8.70
CA VAL A 94 -8.74 -14.68 -9.04
C VAL A 94 -7.28 -14.70 -8.60
N TYR A 95 -6.90 -15.72 -7.84
CA TYR A 95 -5.55 -15.91 -7.32
C TYR A 95 -4.94 -17.17 -7.92
N GLU A 96 -3.86 -16.98 -8.69
CA GLU A 96 -3.21 -18.06 -9.43
C GLU A 96 -1.71 -18.09 -9.14
N VAL A 97 -1.13 -19.27 -9.22
CA VAL A 97 0.32 -19.47 -9.13
C VAL A 97 0.81 -20.20 -10.37
N ILE A 98 1.85 -19.66 -10.98
CA ILE A 98 2.58 -20.26 -12.10
C ILE A 98 4.01 -20.54 -11.68
N ASN A 99 4.63 -21.52 -12.35
CA ASN A 99 6.04 -21.83 -12.16
C ASN A 99 6.74 -22.15 -13.47
N GLN A 100 8.07 -22.13 -13.44
CA GLN A 100 8.92 -22.45 -14.59
C GLN A 100 8.48 -21.70 -15.86
N TYR A 101 8.10 -20.42 -15.66
CA TYR A 101 7.68 -19.56 -16.77
C TYR A 101 8.89 -19.18 -17.64
N GLN A 102 8.77 -19.37 -18.94
CA GLN A 102 9.80 -19.00 -19.90
C GLN A 102 9.88 -17.49 -20.04
N ALA A 103 10.94 -16.91 -19.48
CA ALA A 103 11.12 -15.48 -19.48
C ALA A 103 11.33 -14.96 -20.90
N PHE A 104 10.96 -13.72 -21.11
CA PHE A 104 11.02 -13.04 -22.40
C PHE A 104 12.44 -13.04 -22.99
N LYS A 105 12.58 -13.38 -24.27
CA LYS A 105 13.83 -13.21 -25.01
C LYS A 105 14.01 -11.75 -25.42
N THR A 106 15.13 -11.15 -25.05
CA THR A 106 15.39 -9.71 -25.30
C THR A 106 16.11 -9.46 -26.61
N GLU A 107 16.85 -10.45 -27.13
CA GLU A 107 17.60 -10.40 -28.41
C GLU A 107 17.35 -11.69 -29.17
N GLU A 108 17.38 -11.63 -30.53
CA GLU A 108 17.23 -12.81 -31.40
C GLU A 108 18.30 -13.87 -31.13
N ASN A 109 19.47 -13.47 -30.66
CA ASN A 109 20.61 -14.33 -30.36
C ASN A 109 20.75 -14.67 -28.86
N ASP A 110 19.77 -14.38 -28.01
CA ASP A 110 19.82 -14.76 -26.60
C ASP A 110 19.53 -16.26 -26.46
N GLU A 111 20.58 -17.08 -26.59
CA GLU A 111 20.51 -18.54 -26.46
C GLU A 111 20.16 -18.99 -25.02
N ARG A 112 20.14 -18.08 -24.05
CA ARG A 112 19.93 -18.42 -22.64
C ARG A 112 18.45 -18.49 -22.33
N ASP A 113 17.97 -19.70 -22.19
CA ASP A 113 16.61 -19.99 -21.72
C ASP A 113 16.51 -19.59 -20.22
N ARG A 114 15.89 -18.44 -19.96
CA ARG A 114 15.64 -17.97 -18.59
C ARG A 114 14.26 -18.42 -18.15
N ARG A 115 14.21 -19.12 -17.03
CA ARG A 115 12.94 -19.56 -16.43
C ARG A 115 12.77 -18.92 -15.08
N PHE A 116 11.60 -18.36 -14.86
CA PHE A 116 11.16 -17.84 -13.56
C PHE A 116 10.67 -18.99 -12.70
N ASP A 117 11.14 -19.07 -11.45
CA ASP A 117 10.83 -20.22 -10.60
C ASP A 117 9.34 -20.26 -10.22
N VAL A 118 8.84 -19.23 -9.52
CA VAL A 118 7.43 -19.15 -9.12
C VAL A 118 6.95 -17.72 -9.21
N THR A 119 5.73 -17.52 -9.72
CA THR A 119 5.10 -16.20 -9.75
C THR A 119 3.64 -16.29 -9.31
N LEU A 120 3.23 -15.39 -8.45
CA LEU A 120 1.85 -15.26 -7.97
C LEU A 120 1.14 -14.18 -8.78
N LEU A 121 -0.03 -14.56 -9.31
CA LEU A 121 -0.86 -13.70 -10.15
C LEU A 121 -2.12 -13.30 -9.38
N ILE A 122 -2.49 -12.04 -9.48
CA ILE A 122 -3.80 -11.54 -9.03
C ILE A 122 -4.54 -11.07 -10.28
N ASN A 123 -5.70 -11.66 -10.54
CA ASN A 123 -6.49 -11.44 -11.76
C ASN A 123 -5.65 -11.61 -13.05
N GLY A 124 -4.78 -12.61 -13.07
CA GLY A 124 -3.90 -12.90 -14.21
C GLY A 124 -2.67 -11.98 -14.32
N ILE A 125 -2.50 -11.00 -13.45
CA ILE A 125 -1.36 -10.07 -13.44
C ILE A 125 -0.29 -10.56 -12.48
N PRO A 126 0.98 -10.70 -12.92
CA PRO A 126 2.12 -11.01 -12.07
C PRO A 126 2.34 -9.91 -11.03
N MET A 127 2.21 -10.25 -9.74
CA MET A 127 2.36 -9.30 -8.64
C MET A 127 3.53 -9.60 -7.73
N ILE A 128 3.82 -10.89 -7.52
CA ILE A 128 4.91 -11.34 -6.64
C ILE A 128 5.72 -12.39 -7.40
N HIS A 129 7.02 -12.17 -7.53
CA HIS A 129 7.92 -13.15 -8.09
C HIS A 129 8.84 -13.72 -7.02
N ILE A 130 8.97 -15.04 -7.02
CA ILE A 130 9.72 -15.83 -6.03
C ILE A 130 10.83 -16.56 -6.73
N GLU A 131 12.06 -16.32 -6.31
CA GLU A 131 13.25 -17.01 -6.79
C GLU A 131 13.74 -17.99 -5.72
N LEU A 132 13.87 -19.25 -6.08
CA LEU A 132 14.22 -20.34 -5.19
C LEU A 132 15.66 -20.79 -5.39
N LYS A 133 16.35 -21.08 -4.31
CA LYS A 133 17.69 -21.70 -4.32
C LYS A 133 17.68 -22.94 -3.46
N ASN A 134 18.58 -23.85 -3.77
CA ASN A 134 18.84 -25.00 -2.90
C ASN A 134 19.36 -24.50 -1.55
N LYS A 135 19.07 -25.21 -0.46
CA LYS A 135 19.50 -24.89 0.90
C LYS A 135 21.01 -24.76 1.09
N GLU A 136 21.79 -25.33 0.18
CA GLU A 136 23.26 -25.19 0.14
C GLU A 136 23.73 -23.84 -0.38
N HIS A 137 22.85 -23.09 -1.04
CA HIS A 137 23.13 -21.77 -1.58
C HIS A 137 22.56 -20.67 -0.69
N SER A 138 23.15 -19.49 -0.75
CA SER A 138 22.59 -18.32 -0.06
C SER A 138 21.35 -17.81 -0.78
N TYR A 139 20.34 -17.32 -0.02
CA TYR A 139 19.22 -16.55 -0.61
C TYR A 139 19.72 -15.35 -1.42
N MET A 140 20.93 -14.85 -1.12
CA MET A 140 21.57 -13.78 -1.88
C MET A 140 21.86 -14.16 -3.35
N ASP A 141 21.96 -15.43 -3.66
CA ASP A 141 22.12 -15.85 -5.05
C ASP A 141 20.81 -15.66 -5.83
N GLY A 142 19.67 -15.89 -5.19
CA GLY A 142 18.37 -15.53 -5.73
C GLY A 142 18.25 -14.02 -5.99
N TYR A 143 18.69 -13.19 -5.03
CA TYR A 143 18.72 -11.74 -5.22
C TYR A 143 19.59 -11.29 -6.40
N ARG A 144 20.79 -11.87 -6.53
CA ARG A 144 21.68 -11.58 -7.68
C ARG A 144 21.06 -12.01 -9.00
N GLN A 145 20.33 -13.12 -9.01
CA GLN A 145 19.63 -13.62 -10.19
C GLN A 145 18.50 -12.70 -10.60
N ILE A 146 17.65 -12.25 -9.66
CA ILE A 146 16.59 -11.27 -9.93
C ILE A 146 17.20 -9.97 -10.48
N LYS A 147 18.26 -9.45 -9.83
CA LYS A 147 18.96 -8.25 -10.30
C LYS A 147 19.45 -8.40 -11.74
N LYS A 148 20.00 -9.57 -12.08
CA LYS A 148 20.42 -9.89 -13.43
C LYS A 148 19.25 -9.92 -14.42
N TYR A 149 18.13 -10.55 -14.05
CA TYR A 149 16.95 -10.60 -14.89
C TYR A 149 16.36 -9.20 -15.16
N ILE A 150 16.38 -8.31 -14.16
CA ILE A 150 15.97 -6.92 -14.35
C ILE A 150 16.90 -6.20 -15.33
N ALA A 151 18.23 -6.32 -15.15
CA ALA A 151 19.22 -5.73 -16.05
C ALA A 151 19.11 -6.26 -17.50
N GLU A 152 18.74 -7.53 -17.66
CA GLU A 152 18.47 -8.16 -18.96
C GLU A 152 17.08 -7.81 -19.53
N GLY A 153 16.27 -6.96 -18.87
CA GLY A 153 14.93 -6.56 -19.34
C GLY A 153 13.91 -7.71 -19.40
N LYS A 154 14.07 -8.74 -18.53
CA LYS A 154 13.17 -9.91 -18.52
C LYS A 154 11.81 -9.63 -17.89
N PHE A 155 11.68 -8.58 -17.06
CA PHE A 155 10.43 -8.16 -16.43
C PHE A 155 9.76 -7.07 -17.27
N ARG A 156 9.13 -7.45 -18.38
CA ARG A 156 8.37 -6.57 -19.27
C ARG A 156 6.99 -7.12 -19.60
N GLY A 157 6.18 -6.40 -20.36
CA GLY A 157 4.78 -6.76 -20.59
C GLY A 157 4.02 -6.87 -19.27
N LEU A 158 3.25 -7.92 -19.06
CA LEU A 158 2.55 -8.11 -17.78
C LEU A 158 3.50 -8.23 -16.58
N PHE A 159 4.72 -8.73 -16.75
CA PHE A 159 5.70 -8.82 -15.68
C PHE A 159 6.25 -7.46 -15.20
N SER A 160 6.03 -6.38 -15.94
CA SER A 160 6.35 -5.03 -15.47
C SER A 160 5.54 -4.61 -14.24
N ASN A 161 4.47 -5.34 -13.93
CA ASN A 161 3.57 -5.10 -12.80
C ASN A 161 4.02 -5.72 -11.48
N ILE A 162 5.11 -6.47 -11.47
CA ILE A 162 5.67 -7.04 -10.23
C ILE A 162 5.92 -5.92 -9.21
N GLN A 163 5.40 -6.12 -7.99
CA GLN A 163 5.58 -5.17 -6.88
C GLN A 163 6.54 -5.70 -5.82
N MET A 164 6.58 -7.01 -5.64
CA MET A 164 7.37 -7.66 -4.62
C MET A 164 8.20 -8.81 -5.18
N PHE A 165 9.45 -8.87 -4.77
CA PHE A 165 10.31 -10.02 -4.95
C PHE A 165 10.49 -10.77 -3.64
N VAL A 166 10.52 -12.09 -3.73
CA VAL A 166 10.84 -13.01 -2.63
C VAL A 166 12.02 -13.88 -3.06
N VAL A 167 12.96 -14.09 -2.17
CA VAL A 167 14.09 -15.00 -2.37
C VAL A 167 14.15 -15.99 -1.22
N SER A 168 14.33 -17.26 -1.52
CA SER A 168 14.39 -18.31 -0.51
C SER A 168 15.38 -19.40 -0.87
N ASN A 169 16.05 -19.94 0.15
CA ASN A 169 16.81 -21.18 0.05
C ASN A 169 16.20 -22.29 0.93
N ALA A 170 14.91 -22.23 1.15
CA ALA A 170 14.09 -23.05 2.01
C ALA A 170 14.22 -22.76 3.52
N VAL A 171 15.40 -22.46 4.03
CA VAL A 171 15.67 -22.22 5.46
C VAL A 171 15.76 -20.74 5.82
N ASP A 172 15.98 -19.87 4.83
CA ASP A 172 16.00 -18.43 4.99
C ASP A 172 15.26 -17.76 3.84
N THR A 173 14.18 -17.07 4.17
CA THR A 173 13.29 -16.41 3.20
C THR A 173 13.23 -14.92 3.48
N LYS A 174 13.43 -14.12 2.42
CA LYS A 174 13.45 -12.67 2.47
C LYS A 174 12.58 -12.09 1.35
N TYR A 175 12.15 -10.85 1.54
CA TYR A 175 11.43 -10.10 0.51
C TYR A 175 11.97 -8.67 0.37
N PHE A 176 11.68 -8.06 -0.76
CA PHE A 176 12.02 -6.67 -1.06
C PHE A 176 11.10 -6.12 -2.17
N SER A 177 11.00 -4.80 -2.24
CA SER A 177 10.22 -4.11 -3.28
C SER A 177 10.89 -4.25 -4.65
N ALA A 178 10.06 -4.28 -5.69
CA ALA A 178 10.55 -4.20 -7.05
C ALA A 178 11.15 -2.81 -7.33
N ALA A 179 12.31 -2.79 -7.97
CA ALA A 179 13.03 -1.58 -8.35
C ALA A 179 13.91 -1.88 -9.56
N ARG A 180 14.44 -0.84 -10.21
CA ARG A 180 15.45 -1.00 -11.25
C ARG A 180 16.71 -1.67 -10.69
N ASP A 181 17.48 -2.34 -11.53
CA ASP A 181 18.70 -3.04 -11.12
C ASP A 181 19.73 -2.12 -10.42
N THR A 182 19.87 -0.87 -10.90
CA THR A 182 20.73 0.15 -10.32
C THR A 182 20.24 0.68 -8.98
N GLU A 183 18.95 0.55 -8.68
CA GLU A 183 18.29 1.03 -7.45
C GLU A 183 18.16 -0.07 -6.39
N LEU A 184 18.31 -1.33 -6.78
CA LEU A 184 18.25 -2.46 -5.85
C LEU A 184 19.38 -2.37 -4.83
N ASN A 185 19.03 -2.34 -3.54
CA ASN A 185 19.97 -2.25 -2.44
C ASN A 185 19.72 -3.36 -1.41
N LYS A 186 20.78 -4.07 -1.06
CA LYS A 186 20.76 -5.14 -0.05
C LYS A 186 20.17 -4.69 1.31
N LYS A 187 20.29 -3.41 1.65
CA LYS A 187 19.75 -2.85 2.89
C LYS A 187 18.21 -2.90 2.97
N PHE A 188 17.55 -3.05 1.84
CA PHE A 188 16.08 -3.15 1.78
C PHE A 188 15.57 -4.59 1.77
N ILE A 189 16.46 -5.58 1.72
CA ILE A 189 16.09 -6.99 1.86
C ILE A 189 15.66 -7.22 3.31
N THR A 190 14.45 -7.72 3.49
CA THR A 190 13.81 -7.85 4.80
C THR A 190 13.34 -9.28 5.02
N GLY A 191 13.60 -9.86 6.20
CA GLY A 191 12.96 -11.08 6.66
C GLY A 191 11.64 -10.76 7.34
N TRP A 192 10.72 -11.72 7.37
CA TRP A 192 9.50 -11.59 8.14
C TRP A 192 9.77 -11.85 9.63
N ILE A 193 9.10 -11.09 10.49
CA ILE A 193 8.99 -11.34 11.92
C ILE A 193 7.50 -11.44 12.27
N ASP A 194 7.16 -12.29 13.22
CA ASP A 194 5.79 -12.40 13.71
C ASP A 194 5.43 -11.26 14.70
N GLU A 195 4.20 -11.28 15.20
CA GLU A 195 3.70 -10.27 16.17
C GLU A 195 4.44 -10.33 17.52
N LYS A 196 5.15 -11.41 17.81
CA LYS A 196 5.98 -11.61 19.02
C LYS A 196 7.45 -11.28 18.78
N ASN A 197 7.79 -10.76 17.59
CA ASN A 197 9.15 -10.46 17.14
C ASN A 197 10.05 -11.69 16.91
N TYR A 198 9.48 -12.88 16.69
CA TYR A 198 10.27 -14.05 16.28
C TYR A 198 10.47 -14.04 14.76
N PRO A 199 11.71 -14.32 14.29
CA PRO A 199 11.98 -14.45 12.86
C PRO A 199 11.22 -15.63 12.25
N VAL A 200 10.61 -15.42 11.09
CA VAL A 200 9.96 -16.42 10.25
C VAL A 200 10.84 -16.67 9.04
N CYS A 201 11.74 -17.63 9.12
CA CYS A 201 12.77 -17.88 8.13
C CYS A 201 12.37 -19.01 7.15
N ASP A 202 11.73 -20.06 7.66
CA ASP A 202 11.28 -21.19 6.84
C ASP A 202 10.31 -20.75 5.76
N TYR A 203 10.46 -21.28 4.54
CA TYR A 203 9.69 -20.86 3.38
C TYR A 203 8.20 -21.19 3.51
N MET A 204 7.83 -22.31 4.17
CA MET A 204 6.42 -22.67 4.37
C MET A 204 5.75 -21.77 5.40
N ASP A 205 6.45 -21.43 6.48
CA ASP A 205 5.94 -20.54 7.50
C ASP A 205 5.87 -19.10 6.99
N PHE A 206 6.85 -18.69 6.19
CA PHE A 206 6.78 -17.41 5.45
C PHE A 206 5.56 -17.38 4.49
N ALA A 207 5.34 -18.45 3.73
CA ALA A 207 4.20 -18.52 2.81
C ALA A 207 2.86 -18.44 3.58
N LYS A 208 2.73 -19.08 4.74
CA LYS A 208 1.54 -18.97 5.59
C LYS A 208 1.36 -17.56 6.19
N ALA A 209 2.47 -16.87 6.52
CA ALA A 209 2.42 -15.55 7.14
C ALA A 209 2.19 -14.41 6.14
N VAL A 210 2.77 -14.51 4.93
CA VAL A 210 2.89 -13.39 3.97
C VAL A 210 2.21 -13.68 2.64
N LEU A 211 2.24 -14.93 2.15
CA LEU A 211 1.78 -15.27 0.79
C LEU A 211 0.40 -15.92 0.74
N LYS A 212 -0.27 -16.14 1.87
CA LYS A 212 -1.68 -16.53 1.87
C LYS A 212 -2.58 -15.33 1.52
N ILE A 213 -3.84 -15.59 1.17
CA ILE A 213 -4.84 -14.54 0.96
C ILE A 213 -5.57 -14.29 2.28
N PRO A 214 -5.80 -13.03 2.69
CA PRO A 214 -5.61 -11.77 1.93
C PRO A 214 -4.20 -11.16 1.99
N GLU A 215 -3.30 -11.67 2.81
CA GLU A 215 -2.02 -11.05 3.14
C GLU A 215 -1.18 -10.74 1.91
N ALA A 216 -1.06 -11.65 0.95
CA ALA A 216 -0.29 -11.43 -0.27
C ALA A 216 -0.83 -10.25 -1.10
N HIS A 217 -2.14 -10.12 -1.22
CA HIS A 217 -2.76 -9.02 -1.93
C HIS A 217 -2.55 -7.69 -1.16
N GLU A 218 -2.72 -7.70 0.17
CA GLU A 218 -2.46 -6.52 1.01
C GLU A 218 -0.99 -6.08 0.94
N MET A 219 -0.04 -7.02 0.87
CA MET A 219 1.39 -6.72 0.74
C MET A 219 1.69 -5.83 -0.46
N VAL A 220 1.11 -6.15 -1.61
CA VAL A 220 1.39 -5.47 -2.88
C VAL A 220 0.49 -4.26 -3.15
N THR A 221 -0.53 -4.01 -2.34
CA THR A 221 -1.47 -2.90 -2.52
C THR A 221 -1.57 -1.99 -1.30
N LYS A 222 -1.81 -2.55 -0.11
CA LYS A 222 -2.02 -1.77 1.12
C LYS A 222 -0.74 -1.43 1.88
N TYR A 223 0.31 -2.24 1.73
CA TYR A 223 1.59 -2.07 2.45
C TYR A 223 2.73 -1.61 1.55
N THR A 224 2.41 -1.11 0.37
CA THR A 224 3.33 -0.39 -0.52
C THR A 224 3.21 1.12 -0.34
N VAL A 225 4.30 1.83 -0.49
CA VAL A 225 4.38 3.30 -0.49
C VAL A 225 5.13 3.74 -1.73
N LEU A 226 4.59 4.73 -2.43
CA LEU A 226 5.21 5.33 -3.60
C LEU A 226 5.87 6.65 -3.20
N ASP A 227 7.19 6.71 -3.27
CA ASP A 227 7.97 7.93 -3.07
C ASP A 227 8.07 8.65 -4.41
N ASN A 228 7.29 9.70 -4.59
CA ASN A 228 7.20 10.42 -5.86
C ASN A 228 8.48 11.20 -6.18
N ASP A 229 9.15 11.75 -5.17
CA ASP A 229 10.39 12.51 -5.36
C ASP A 229 11.52 11.61 -5.86
N LYS A 230 11.62 10.40 -5.30
CA LYS A 230 12.66 9.42 -5.65
C LYS A 230 12.24 8.43 -6.73
N LYS A 231 10.96 8.49 -7.19
CA LYS A 231 10.37 7.52 -8.14
C LYS A 231 10.57 6.07 -7.69
N LYS A 232 10.35 5.82 -6.40
CA LYS A 232 10.59 4.50 -5.77
C LYS A 232 9.32 3.89 -5.23
N LEU A 233 9.20 2.59 -5.47
CA LEU A 233 8.26 1.72 -4.80
C LEU A 233 8.92 1.15 -3.54
N LEU A 234 8.28 1.28 -2.40
CA LEU A 234 8.73 0.77 -1.11
C LEU A 234 7.68 -0.18 -0.54
N ILE A 235 8.12 -1.29 0.04
CA ILE A 235 7.25 -2.18 0.82
C ILE A 235 7.59 -2.02 2.29
N LEU A 236 6.56 -1.90 3.12
CA LEU A 236 6.70 -1.76 4.56
C LEU A 236 7.38 -2.99 5.19
N ARG A 237 8.13 -2.75 6.24
CA ARG A 237 8.73 -3.80 7.06
C ARG A 237 7.70 -4.45 7.99
N PRO A 238 7.93 -5.68 8.47
CA PRO A 238 6.94 -6.40 9.28
C PRO A 238 6.42 -5.62 10.48
N TYR A 239 7.31 -5.00 11.26
CA TYR A 239 6.91 -4.21 12.44
C TYR A 239 6.01 -3.01 12.09
N GLN A 240 6.21 -2.39 10.91
CA GLN A 240 5.35 -1.31 10.40
C GLN A 240 3.96 -1.85 10.05
N ILE A 241 3.92 -3.01 9.39
CA ILE A 241 2.68 -3.70 9.02
C ILE A 241 1.90 -4.12 10.28
N HIS A 242 2.59 -4.68 11.27
CA HIS A 242 1.97 -5.06 12.54
C HIS A 242 1.39 -3.85 13.28
N ALA A 243 2.10 -2.71 13.30
CA ALA A 243 1.58 -1.47 13.87
C ALA A 243 0.30 -1.01 13.16
N ILE A 244 0.27 -0.99 11.83
CA ILE A 244 -0.91 -0.61 11.04
C ILE A 244 -2.08 -1.57 11.28
N LYS A 245 -1.83 -2.88 11.31
CA LYS A 245 -2.85 -3.89 11.61
C LYS A 245 -3.42 -3.71 13.03
N ALA A 246 -2.57 -3.44 14.02
CA ALA A 246 -2.99 -3.18 15.39
C ALA A 246 -3.88 -1.94 15.49
N MET A 247 -3.50 -0.83 14.83
CA MET A 247 -4.32 0.37 14.75
C MET A 247 -5.67 0.12 14.10
N ARG A 248 -5.70 -0.59 12.96
CA ARG A 248 -6.95 -0.96 12.27
C ARG A 248 -7.88 -1.78 13.18
N ASN A 249 -7.32 -2.76 13.89
CA ASN A 249 -8.10 -3.62 14.80
C ASN A 249 -8.62 -2.84 16.01
N ALA A 250 -7.79 -1.96 16.60
CA ALA A 250 -8.20 -1.08 17.69
C ALA A 250 -9.33 -0.13 17.24
N SER A 251 -9.20 0.46 16.05
CA SER A 251 -10.22 1.37 15.49
C SER A 251 -11.57 0.70 15.28
N LYS A 252 -11.59 -0.57 14.82
CA LYS A 252 -12.84 -1.37 14.69
C LYS A 252 -13.51 -1.62 16.02
N GLN A 253 -12.74 -1.64 17.12
CA GLN A 253 -13.24 -1.79 18.49
C GLN A 253 -13.52 -0.43 19.18
N GLY A 254 -13.35 0.70 18.50
CA GLY A 254 -13.47 2.03 19.07
C GLY A 254 -12.38 2.38 20.09
N LYS A 255 -11.22 1.73 20.03
CA LYS A 255 -10.12 1.92 20.98
C LYS A 255 -9.01 2.78 20.39
N SER A 256 -8.48 3.68 21.19
CA SER A 256 -7.27 4.45 20.94
C SER A 256 -6.02 3.70 21.43
N GLY A 257 -4.80 4.14 20.99
CA GLY A 257 -3.57 3.45 21.39
C GLY A 257 -2.30 4.24 21.09
N PHE A 258 -1.17 3.63 21.49
CA PHE A 258 0.17 4.15 21.22
C PHE A 258 1.01 3.13 20.48
N ILE A 259 1.88 3.64 19.61
CA ILE A 259 2.83 2.84 18.84
C ILE A 259 4.22 3.33 19.22
N TRP A 260 4.97 2.40 19.81
CA TRP A 260 6.35 2.67 20.11
C TRP A 260 7.22 2.34 18.89
N HIS A 261 7.90 3.36 18.39
CA HIS A 261 8.69 3.30 17.17
C HIS A 261 10.09 3.86 17.42
N THR A 262 11.14 3.10 17.21
CA THR A 262 12.51 3.58 17.40
C THR A 262 12.89 4.64 16.37
N THR A 263 13.80 5.54 16.74
CA THR A 263 14.34 6.56 15.84
C THR A 263 14.95 5.92 14.60
N GLY A 264 14.72 6.50 13.42
CA GLY A 264 15.25 6.00 12.15
C GLY A 264 14.56 4.75 11.57
N SER A 265 13.49 4.26 12.21
CA SER A 265 12.74 3.07 11.77
C SER A 265 11.68 3.35 10.69
N GLY A 266 11.68 4.53 10.07
CA GLY A 266 10.70 4.90 9.04
C GLY A 266 9.34 5.31 9.61
N LYS A 267 9.33 5.96 10.77
CA LYS A 267 8.12 6.42 11.47
C LYS A 267 7.20 7.25 10.57
N THR A 268 7.74 8.23 9.84
CA THR A 268 6.98 9.09 8.91
C THR A 268 6.22 8.29 7.86
N MET A 269 6.86 7.30 7.24
CA MET A 269 6.24 6.43 6.24
C MET A 269 5.17 5.53 6.88
N THR A 270 5.44 5.00 8.09
CA THR A 270 4.48 4.17 8.83
C THR A 270 3.25 4.97 9.23
N SER A 271 3.44 6.17 9.78
CA SER A 271 2.34 7.04 10.22
C SER A 271 1.51 7.54 9.04
N TYR A 272 2.13 7.91 7.92
CA TYR A 272 1.42 8.22 6.68
C TYR A 272 0.52 7.05 6.24
N LYS A 273 1.12 5.87 6.09
CA LYS A 273 0.39 4.70 5.59
C LYS A 273 -0.68 4.21 6.57
N ALA A 274 -0.45 4.34 7.88
CA ALA A 274 -1.43 4.07 8.91
C ALA A 274 -2.64 5.01 8.80
N THR A 275 -2.38 6.32 8.70
CA THR A 275 -3.41 7.36 8.57
C THR A 275 -4.28 7.13 7.33
N ARG A 276 -3.62 6.86 6.21
CA ARG A 276 -4.28 6.52 4.94
C ARG A 276 -5.15 5.26 5.05
N ASN A 277 -4.57 4.18 5.56
CA ASN A 277 -5.28 2.90 5.63
C ASN A 277 -6.46 2.94 6.61
N LEU A 278 -6.39 3.71 7.70
CA LEU A 278 -7.53 3.93 8.58
C LEU A 278 -8.70 4.57 7.84
N LEU A 279 -8.43 5.58 7.01
CA LEU A 279 -9.46 6.22 6.20
C LEU A 279 -10.06 5.24 5.18
N MET A 280 -9.23 4.46 4.49
CA MET A 280 -9.70 3.54 3.45
C MET A 280 -10.40 2.30 4.01
N ASP A 281 -9.86 1.69 5.07
CA ASP A 281 -10.32 0.40 5.58
C ASP A 281 -11.49 0.50 6.56
N ILE A 282 -11.80 1.70 7.08
CA ILE A 282 -12.85 1.91 8.07
C ILE A 282 -13.85 2.95 7.57
N PRO A 283 -14.94 2.54 6.93
CA PRO A 283 -15.92 3.46 6.31
C PRO A 283 -16.54 4.46 7.29
N SER A 284 -16.62 4.11 8.58
CA SER A 284 -17.16 5.02 9.61
C SER A 284 -16.24 6.18 9.97
N ILE A 285 -14.96 6.14 9.61
CA ILE A 285 -14.05 7.27 9.82
C ILE A 285 -14.24 8.26 8.67
N GLU A 286 -14.69 9.46 8.99
CA GLU A 286 -14.96 10.53 8.01
C GLU A 286 -13.71 11.34 7.70
N LYS A 287 -12.87 11.58 8.72
CA LYS A 287 -11.60 12.30 8.57
C LYS A 287 -10.49 11.56 9.32
N THR A 288 -9.32 11.53 8.74
CA THR A 288 -8.09 11.22 9.47
C THR A 288 -7.25 12.49 9.56
N VAL A 289 -6.75 12.78 10.76
CA VAL A 289 -5.97 13.99 11.02
C VAL A 289 -4.57 13.62 11.50
N PHE A 290 -3.57 13.98 10.73
CA PHE A 290 -2.19 13.83 11.13
C PHE A 290 -1.73 15.11 11.85
N LEU A 291 -1.45 14.98 13.15
CA LEU A 291 -1.03 16.11 14.00
C LEU A 291 0.49 16.14 14.15
N ILE A 292 1.07 17.26 13.74
CA ILE A 292 2.51 17.54 13.85
C ILE A 292 2.74 18.63 14.89
N ASP A 293 3.84 18.54 15.65
CA ASP A 293 4.27 19.66 16.51
C ASP A 293 4.94 20.74 15.63
N ARG A 294 4.71 22.01 15.95
CA ARG A 294 5.24 23.15 15.18
C ARG A 294 6.76 23.17 15.11
N LYS A 295 7.44 22.60 16.12
CA LYS A 295 8.91 22.53 16.18
C LYS A 295 9.48 21.44 15.29
N ASP A 296 8.69 20.41 14.99
CA ASP A 296 9.06 19.24 14.20
C ASP A 296 8.52 19.31 12.76
N LEU A 297 7.98 20.44 12.32
CA LEU A 297 7.76 20.77 10.92
C LEU A 297 9.13 20.90 10.23
N ASP A 298 9.92 19.84 10.35
CA ASP A 298 11.04 19.68 9.47
C ASP A 298 10.47 19.63 8.04
N MET A 299 10.95 20.53 7.21
CA MET A 299 10.58 20.60 5.80
C MET A 299 10.66 19.22 5.13
N GLN A 300 11.55 18.36 5.61
CA GLN A 300 11.73 16.99 5.16
C GLN A 300 10.52 16.09 5.45
N THR A 301 9.90 16.19 6.63
CA THR A 301 8.71 15.37 6.98
C THR A 301 7.52 15.79 6.14
N LYS A 302 7.32 17.10 5.96
CA LYS A 302 6.26 17.65 5.10
C LYS A 302 6.45 17.22 3.64
N MET A 303 7.66 17.39 3.10
CA MET A 303 7.98 16.97 1.73
C MET A 303 7.80 15.46 1.53
N ALA A 304 8.22 14.65 2.51
CA ALA A 304 8.01 13.20 2.46
C ALA A 304 6.52 12.83 2.44
N PHE A 305 5.70 13.46 3.27
CA PHE A 305 4.24 13.23 3.27
C PHE A 305 3.60 13.62 1.95
N GLN A 306 3.96 14.77 1.40
CA GLN A 306 3.49 15.22 0.07
C GLN A 306 3.92 14.23 -1.01
N SER A 307 5.19 13.84 -1.02
CA SER A 307 5.73 12.87 -1.98
C SER A 307 5.01 11.52 -1.94
N TYR A 308 4.61 11.05 -0.74
CA TYR A 308 3.84 9.81 -0.59
C TYR A 308 2.36 9.98 -1.01
N ALA A 309 1.83 11.17 -0.87
CA ALA A 309 0.44 11.50 -1.17
C ALA A 309 0.20 11.84 -2.66
N ASP A 310 1.20 12.37 -3.36
CA ASP A 310 1.08 12.81 -4.75
C ASP A 310 0.58 11.73 -5.72
N ASN A 311 0.76 10.48 -5.37
CA ASN A 311 0.28 9.34 -6.16
C ASN A 311 -0.87 8.60 -5.49
N ASP A 312 -1.46 9.18 -4.45
CA ASP A 312 -2.61 8.60 -3.75
C ASP A 312 -3.91 9.32 -4.15
N THR A 313 -5.02 8.62 -4.08
CA THR A 313 -6.36 9.20 -4.31
C THR A 313 -6.87 10.02 -3.13
N ILE A 314 -6.05 10.16 -2.10
CA ILE A 314 -6.39 10.90 -0.88
C ILE A 314 -5.75 12.28 -0.95
N ASP A 315 -6.57 13.31 -0.91
CA ASP A 315 -6.10 14.68 -0.73
C ASP A 315 -5.40 14.82 0.62
N VAL A 316 -4.09 15.06 0.55
CA VAL A 316 -3.30 15.48 1.72
C VAL A 316 -3.16 16.98 1.65
N ASP A 317 -4.01 17.67 2.36
CA ASP A 317 -3.94 19.11 2.45
C ASP A 317 -3.17 19.58 3.67
N ASP A 318 -2.16 20.37 3.40
CA ASP A 318 -1.54 21.22 4.40
C ASP A 318 -2.43 22.45 4.63
N THR A 319 -2.94 22.58 5.81
CA THR A 319 -3.78 23.71 6.19
C THR A 319 -2.89 24.88 6.62
N ASP A 320 -2.51 25.76 5.71
CA ASP A 320 -1.74 26.96 6.05
C ASP A 320 -2.50 27.91 6.98
N TYR A 321 -3.81 27.95 6.84
CA TYR A 321 -4.70 28.82 7.62
C TYR A 321 -5.77 28.03 8.37
N VAL A 322 -6.20 28.56 9.52
CA VAL A 322 -7.27 27.94 10.35
C VAL A 322 -8.60 27.86 9.59
N ASP A 323 -8.89 28.86 8.73
CA ASP A 323 -10.12 28.88 7.93
C ASP A 323 -10.12 27.76 6.88
N THR A 324 -8.97 27.45 6.29
CA THR A 324 -8.81 26.29 5.41
C THR A 324 -9.04 24.97 6.19
N LEU A 325 -8.54 24.88 7.42
CA LEU A 325 -8.81 23.73 8.28
C LEU A 325 -10.30 23.54 8.55
N ILE A 326 -11.02 24.62 8.90
CA ILE A 326 -12.47 24.59 9.13
C ILE A 326 -13.19 24.10 7.86
N LYS A 327 -12.86 24.68 6.71
CA LYS A 327 -13.46 24.28 5.43
C LYS A 327 -13.25 22.79 5.14
N ARG A 328 -12.04 22.27 5.36
CA ARG A 328 -11.72 20.85 5.16
C ARG A 328 -12.42 19.93 6.16
N MET A 329 -12.54 20.37 7.42
CA MET A 329 -13.26 19.60 8.42
C MET A 329 -14.78 19.57 8.18
N THR A 330 -15.34 20.59 7.54
CA THR A 330 -16.78 20.67 7.22
C THR A 330 -17.15 20.12 5.84
N ASP A 331 -16.17 19.92 4.97
CA ASP A 331 -16.39 19.25 3.68
C ASP A 331 -16.93 17.83 3.88
N GLY A 332 -17.96 17.44 3.15
CA GLY A 332 -18.57 16.11 3.23
C GLY A 332 -17.70 14.97 2.71
N ASN A 333 -16.56 15.26 2.08
CA ASN A 333 -15.65 14.26 1.54
C ASN A 333 -14.81 13.60 2.64
N ARG A 334 -14.53 12.31 2.49
CA ARG A 334 -13.57 11.60 3.34
C ARG A 334 -12.16 12.02 2.97
N GLN A 335 -11.43 12.59 3.91
CA GLN A 335 -10.13 13.20 3.64
C GLN A 335 -9.10 12.92 4.75
N MET A 336 -7.83 12.94 4.35
CA MET A 336 -6.69 12.98 5.25
C MET A 336 -6.19 14.42 5.38
N ILE A 337 -6.18 14.94 6.59
CA ILE A 337 -5.80 16.33 6.88
C ILE A 337 -4.48 16.31 7.65
N VAL A 338 -3.50 17.09 7.18
CA VAL A 338 -2.25 17.34 7.90
C VAL A 338 -2.31 18.72 8.53
N THR A 339 -2.15 18.82 9.84
CA THR A 339 -2.24 20.09 10.54
C THR A 339 -1.39 20.10 11.80
N THR A 340 -1.20 21.29 12.36
CA THR A 340 -0.50 21.43 13.64
C THR A 340 -1.47 21.48 14.82
N ARG A 341 -0.97 21.04 15.99
CA ARG A 341 -1.70 21.18 17.26
C ARG A 341 -2.21 22.60 17.49
N GLN A 342 -1.39 23.61 17.20
CA GLN A 342 -1.78 25.02 17.44
C GLN A 342 -2.95 25.47 16.57
N LYS A 343 -2.93 25.11 15.27
CA LYS A 343 -4.05 25.43 14.37
C LYS A 343 -5.34 24.74 14.83
N MET A 344 -5.24 23.49 15.27
CA MET A 344 -6.38 22.74 15.81
C MET A 344 -6.93 23.41 17.08
N GLN A 345 -6.08 23.81 18.01
CA GLN A 345 -6.49 24.55 19.22
C GLN A 345 -7.11 25.91 18.88
N THR A 346 -6.49 26.68 17.99
CA THR A 346 -7.01 27.99 17.56
C THR A 346 -8.37 27.85 16.90
N MET A 347 -8.57 26.81 16.09
CA MET A 347 -9.86 26.49 15.48
C MET A 347 -10.93 26.34 16.56
N ILE A 348 -10.69 25.47 17.53
CA ILE A 348 -11.68 25.14 18.57
C ILE A 348 -11.94 26.31 19.54
N SER A 349 -10.84 26.99 19.97
CA SER A 349 -10.97 28.00 21.04
C SER A 349 -11.35 29.38 20.51
N ASN A 350 -10.96 29.75 19.29
CA ASN A 350 -11.03 31.14 18.83
C ASN A 350 -11.91 31.34 17.60
N ARG A 351 -12.15 30.29 16.80
CA ARG A 351 -12.82 30.43 15.50
C ARG A 351 -14.20 29.79 15.46
N LEU A 352 -14.36 28.60 16.04
CA LEU A 352 -15.65 27.93 16.11
C LEU A 352 -16.52 28.54 17.23
N LYS A 353 -17.69 29.01 16.84
CA LYS A 353 -18.67 29.54 17.82
C LYS A 353 -19.71 28.48 18.13
N GLU A 354 -19.96 28.22 19.39
CA GLU A 354 -20.98 27.28 19.83
C GLU A 354 -22.34 27.68 19.24
N GLY A 355 -23.09 26.68 18.77
CA GLY A 355 -24.38 26.88 18.11
C GLY A 355 -24.33 27.09 16.61
N THR A 356 -23.13 27.32 16.01
CA THR A 356 -23.01 27.41 14.55
C THR A 356 -23.06 26.04 13.89
N LYS A 357 -23.41 26.01 12.61
CA LYS A 357 -23.47 24.78 11.81
C LYS A 357 -22.11 24.09 11.73
N GLU A 358 -21.04 24.84 11.49
CA GLU A 358 -19.67 24.37 11.44
C GLU A 358 -19.24 23.71 12.75
N TYR A 359 -19.56 24.36 13.89
CA TYR A 359 -19.29 23.81 15.22
C TYR A 359 -19.94 22.43 15.42
N GLN A 360 -21.24 22.30 15.07
CA GLN A 360 -21.98 21.05 15.21
C GLN A 360 -21.45 19.95 14.30
N ILE A 361 -21.15 20.29 13.05
CA ILE A 361 -20.57 19.32 12.09
C ILE A 361 -19.25 18.78 12.65
N ILE A 362 -18.29 19.67 12.95
CA ILE A 362 -16.93 19.27 13.36
C ILE A 362 -16.95 18.50 14.69
N LYS A 363 -17.77 18.91 15.65
CA LYS A 363 -17.89 18.25 16.96
C LYS A 363 -18.34 16.80 16.85
N ASN A 364 -19.20 16.50 15.87
CA ASN A 364 -19.81 15.17 15.70
C ASN A 364 -19.07 14.27 14.69
N LEU A 365 -18.05 14.78 13.99
CA LEU A 365 -17.25 13.99 13.05
C LEU A 365 -16.63 12.77 13.73
N ARG A 366 -16.64 11.64 13.03
CA ARG A 366 -15.83 10.48 13.40
C ARG A 366 -14.41 10.69 12.89
N VAL A 367 -13.52 11.15 13.78
CA VAL A 367 -12.14 11.51 13.44
C VAL A 367 -11.14 10.52 14.04
N ALA A 368 -10.16 10.08 13.26
CA ALA A 368 -9.00 9.39 13.78
C ALA A 368 -7.77 10.33 13.75
N PHE A 369 -7.27 10.68 14.92
CA PHE A 369 -6.06 11.47 15.08
C PHE A 369 -4.83 10.54 15.11
N VAL A 370 -3.86 10.83 14.26
CA VAL A 370 -2.54 10.20 14.28
C VAL A 370 -1.53 11.28 14.64
N VAL A 371 -0.81 11.07 15.74
CA VAL A 371 0.07 12.09 16.32
C VAL A 371 1.50 11.62 16.23
N ASP A 372 2.32 12.36 15.50
CA ASP A 372 3.76 12.12 15.47
C ASP A 372 4.42 12.73 16.71
N GLU A 373 5.49 12.09 17.24
CA GLU A 373 6.19 12.50 18.46
C GLU A 373 5.21 12.86 19.60
N CYS A 374 4.23 12.00 19.85
CA CYS A 374 3.10 12.30 20.72
C CYS A 374 3.53 12.74 22.15
N HIS A 375 4.73 12.37 22.60
CA HIS A 375 5.28 12.81 23.88
C HIS A 375 5.63 14.31 23.91
N ARG A 376 5.77 14.95 22.72
CA ARG A 376 6.04 16.39 22.56
C ARG A 376 4.84 17.12 21.96
N ALA A 377 4.24 16.51 20.94
CA ALA A 377 3.22 17.15 20.13
C ALA A 377 1.92 17.44 20.87
N VAL A 378 1.54 16.63 21.85
CA VAL A 378 0.26 16.79 22.56
C VAL A 378 0.43 16.62 24.06
N THR A 379 0.35 17.73 24.80
CA THR A 379 0.32 17.67 26.27
C THR A 379 -0.98 16.99 26.74
N PRO A 380 -0.98 16.37 27.93
CA PRO A 380 -2.19 15.75 28.50
C PRO A 380 -3.39 16.72 28.54
N GLU A 381 -3.15 17.99 28.85
CA GLU A 381 -4.18 19.03 28.88
C GLU A 381 -4.74 19.31 27.48
N THR A 382 -3.88 19.44 26.48
CA THR A 382 -4.30 19.65 25.10
C THR A 382 -5.10 18.47 24.57
N LYS A 383 -4.62 17.25 24.83
CA LYS A 383 -5.33 16.02 24.44
C LYS A 383 -6.72 16.01 25.05
N ARG A 384 -6.85 16.28 26.35
CA ARG A 384 -8.14 16.34 27.04
C ARG A 384 -9.09 17.37 26.44
N LYS A 385 -8.61 18.58 26.10
CA LYS A 385 -9.44 19.62 25.44
C LYS A 385 -9.94 19.16 24.07
N LEU A 386 -9.08 18.52 23.27
CA LEU A 386 -9.45 17.99 21.97
C LEU A 386 -10.44 16.82 22.10
N GLU A 387 -10.20 15.89 23.01
CA GLU A 387 -11.10 14.76 23.27
C GLU A 387 -12.48 15.22 23.82
N GLN A 388 -12.51 16.27 24.60
CA GLN A 388 -13.77 16.87 25.06
C GLN A 388 -14.56 17.54 23.94
N PHE A 389 -13.88 18.11 22.96
CA PHE A 389 -14.52 18.73 21.82
C PHE A 389 -15.03 17.70 20.80
N PHE A 390 -14.19 16.73 20.40
CA PHE A 390 -14.52 15.70 19.43
C PHE A 390 -15.17 14.48 20.10
N ASN A 391 -16.48 14.38 20.07
CA ASN A 391 -17.24 13.32 20.77
C ASN A 391 -16.92 11.90 20.26
N ASN A 392 -16.51 11.75 18.98
CA ASN A 392 -16.30 10.49 18.29
C ASN A 392 -14.86 10.34 17.78
N SER A 393 -13.86 10.71 18.57
CA SER A 393 -12.47 10.66 18.14
C SER A 393 -11.72 9.42 18.59
N LEU A 394 -10.80 8.96 17.73
CA LEU A 394 -9.81 7.93 18.02
C LEU A 394 -8.42 8.58 18.00
N TRP A 395 -7.52 8.10 18.86
CA TRP A 395 -6.19 8.70 19.03
C TRP A 395 -5.10 7.64 18.94
N TYR A 396 -4.15 7.86 18.05
CA TYR A 396 -2.99 7.01 17.85
C TYR A 396 -1.71 7.83 17.92
N GLY A 397 -0.91 7.58 18.95
CA GLY A 397 0.34 8.30 19.16
C GLY A 397 1.55 7.48 18.72
N PHE A 398 2.40 8.04 17.86
CA PHE A 398 3.72 7.50 17.56
C PHE A 398 4.75 8.14 18.47
N THR A 399 5.64 7.34 19.07
CA THR A 399 6.69 7.84 19.97
C THR A 399 7.93 6.94 19.94
N ASP A 400 9.10 7.53 20.10
CA ASP A 400 10.37 6.83 20.27
C ASP A 400 10.71 6.59 21.76
N ARG A 401 9.96 7.18 22.69
CA ARG A 401 10.21 7.07 24.13
C ARG A 401 9.23 6.15 24.83
N LYS A 402 9.73 5.23 25.67
CA LYS A 402 8.94 4.54 26.68
C LYS A 402 8.49 5.57 27.73
N SER A 403 7.27 6.06 27.62
CA SER A 403 6.70 6.91 28.67
C SER A 403 6.14 6.04 29.79
N THR A 404 6.78 6.03 30.94
CA THR A 404 6.30 5.40 32.17
C THR A 404 5.09 6.11 32.80
N ARG A 405 4.66 7.25 32.25
CA ARG A 405 3.57 8.09 32.80
C ARG A 405 2.22 7.96 32.07
N LEU A 406 2.09 7.11 31.07
CA LEU A 406 0.84 6.97 30.31
C LEU A 406 -0.08 5.83 30.80
N ASN A 407 0.32 5.11 31.87
CA ASN A 407 -0.45 3.99 32.43
C ASN A 407 -1.32 4.35 33.65
N SER A 408 -1.69 5.59 33.82
CA SER A 408 -2.63 5.97 34.90
C SER A 408 -3.86 6.65 34.32
N SER A 409 -4.75 5.87 33.76
CA SER A 409 -6.21 6.08 33.84
C SER A 409 -6.90 4.79 33.45
N HIS A 410 -7.46 4.15 34.44
CA HIS A 410 -8.44 3.08 34.36
C HIS A 410 -9.70 3.52 33.63
#